data_0d3e25ceb4cef71b4f19a7bd8ec29ab2
#
_entry.id   0d3e25ceb4cef71b4f19a7bd8ec29ab2
#
_cell.length_a   1.000
_cell.length_b   1.000
_cell.length_c   1.000
_cell.angle_alpha   90.00
_cell.angle_beta   90.00
_cell.angle_gamma   90.00
#
_symmetry.space_group_name_H-M   'P 1'
#
loop_
_entity.id
_entity.type
_entity.pdbx_description
1 polymer ?
#
loop_
_entity_poly.entity_id
_entity_poly.type
_entity_poly.pdbx_seq_one_letter_code
_entity_poly.pdbx_strand_id
1 'polypeptide(L)'
;EKAQTLGGKVVALSDSNGYIYDKDGIKLDVVKQIKEVERGRIKEYAARVPGSVYTEGCHGIWTIKCDVALPCATQNELDEESAKALVANGVIAVAEGANMPSTPEAVAVFQNAGVLFAPAKAANAGGVATSGLEMSQNSMRYSWTFEEVDAKLKQIMINIFHNAFNASKEFGSEGKLVMGANIAGFLKVADAMLAQGIAY
;
A
#
# COMPACT_ATOMS: atom_id res chain seq x y z
N GLU A 1 -4.62 10.29 3.90
CA GLU A 1 -4.64 10.82 5.27
C GLU A 1 -3.37 10.41 6.03
N LYS A 2 -3.14 9.13 6.30
CA LYS A 2 -1.98 8.67 7.09
C LYS A 2 -0.63 9.12 6.49
N ALA A 3 -0.48 9.11 5.17
CA ALA A 3 0.73 9.60 4.51
C ALA A 3 1.01 11.08 4.84
N GLN A 4 -0.02 11.91 4.83
CA GLN A 4 0.11 13.32 5.20
C GLN A 4 0.38 13.49 6.71
N THR A 5 -0.26 12.69 7.56
CA THR A 5 0.02 12.67 9.02
C THR A 5 1.49 12.33 9.31
N LEU A 6 2.11 11.48 8.49
CA LEU A 6 3.51 11.10 8.59
C LEU A 6 4.47 12.08 7.88
N GLY A 7 3.98 13.22 7.40
CA GLY A 7 4.78 14.27 6.77
C GLY A 7 4.96 14.12 5.25
N GLY A 8 4.31 13.15 4.63
CA GLY A 8 4.32 12.99 3.17
C GLY A 8 3.43 14.02 2.49
N LYS A 9 3.86 14.52 1.34
CA LYS A 9 3.03 15.36 0.48
C LYS A 9 2.35 14.50 -0.59
N VAL A 10 1.04 14.27 -0.45
CA VAL A 10 0.25 13.57 -1.46
C VAL A 10 -0.03 14.55 -2.61
N VAL A 11 0.44 14.25 -3.81
CA VAL A 11 0.32 15.13 -4.98
C VAL A 11 -0.68 14.66 -6.03
N ALA A 12 -1.06 13.39 -5.99
CA ALA A 12 -2.01 12.84 -6.95
C ALA A 12 -2.91 11.79 -6.30
N LEU A 13 -4.16 11.73 -6.77
CA LEU A 13 -5.15 10.70 -6.44
C LEU A 13 -5.95 10.36 -7.69
N SER A 14 -6.38 9.11 -7.82
CA SER A 14 -7.24 8.64 -8.90
C SER A 14 -8.53 8.00 -8.40
N ASP A 15 -9.52 7.99 -9.27
CA ASP A 15 -10.65 7.07 -9.21
C ASP A 15 -10.83 6.40 -10.58
N SER A 16 -11.88 5.61 -10.77
CA SER A 16 -12.08 4.84 -12.00
C SER A 16 -12.22 5.69 -13.28
N ASN A 17 -12.49 6.99 -13.16
CA ASN A 17 -12.71 7.87 -14.30
C ASN A 17 -11.46 8.66 -14.71
N GLY A 18 -10.57 8.94 -13.74
CA GLY A 18 -9.39 9.73 -14.01
C GLY A 18 -8.60 10.04 -12.74
N TYR A 19 -7.69 10.97 -12.84
CA TYR A 19 -6.85 11.37 -11.73
C TYR A 19 -6.73 12.89 -11.60
N ILE A 20 -6.43 13.33 -10.40
CA ILE A 20 -6.09 14.73 -10.09
C ILE A 20 -4.62 14.82 -9.75
N TYR A 21 -4.03 15.94 -10.12
CA TYR A 21 -2.69 16.36 -9.75
C TYR A 21 -2.72 17.74 -9.13
N ASP A 22 -2.10 17.87 -7.96
CA ASP A 22 -1.92 19.14 -7.26
C ASP A 22 -0.47 19.22 -6.76
N LYS A 23 0.34 20.05 -7.43
CA LYS A 23 1.78 20.22 -7.10
C LYS A 23 2.01 20.71 -5.67
N ASP A 24 1.06 21.44 -5.12
CA ASP A 24 1.15 22.04 -3.79
C ASP A 24 0.69 21.08 -2.68
N GLY A 25 0.10 19.96 -3.09
CA GLY A 25 -0.38 18.89 -2.23
C GLY A 25 -1.90 18.84 -2.12
N ILE A 26 -2.43 17.64 -2.16
CA ILE A 26 -3.88 17.37 -2.11
C ILE A 26 -4.49 17.86 -0.79
N LYS A 27 -5.56 18.64 -0.88
CA LYS A 27 -6.38 19.08 0.24
C LYS A 27 -7.36 17.99 0.63
N LEU A 28 -7.01 17.26 1.69
CA LEU A 28 -7.72 16.06 2.11
C LEU A 28 -9.18 16.33 2.48
N ASP A 29 -9.47 17.45 3.14
CA ASP A 29 -10.80 17.89 3.51
C ASP A 29 -11.73 18.02 2.30
N VAL A 30 -11.23 18.59 1.20
CA VAL A 30 -11.99 18.70 -0.06
C VAL A 30 -12.24 17.32 -0.66
N VAL A 31 -11.25 16.42 -0.64
CA VAL A 31 -11.44 15.05 -1.13
C VAL A 31 -12.47 14.30 -0.28
N LYS A 32 -12.41 14.41 1.04
CA LYS A 32 -13.38 13.79 1.95
C LYS A 32 -14.78 14.33 1.71
N GLN A 33 -14.94 15.64 1.55
CA GLN A 33 -16.22 16.23 1.22
C GLN A 33 -16.82 15.63 -0.06
N ILE A 34 -16.02 15.54 -1.13
CA ILE A 34 -16.45 14.99 -2.41
C ILE A 34 -16.76 13.49 -2.30
N LYS A 35 -15.87 12.70 -1.71
CA LYS A 35 -15.95 11.23 -1.76
C LYS A 35 -16.84 10.63 -0.68
N GLU A 36 -16.80 11.16 0.54
CA GLU A 36 -17.48 10.58 1.69
C GLU A 36 -18.84 11.20 1.93
N VAL A 37 -18.99 12.52 1.73
CA VAL A 37 -20.24 13.24 1.98
C VAL A 37 -21.12 13.27 0.73
N GLU A 38 -20.58 13.79 -0.37
CA GLU A 38 -21.36 14.01 -1.60
C GLU A 38 -21.41 12.77 -2.50
N ARG A 39 -20.57 11.77 -2.27
CA ARG A 39 -20.44 10.56 -3.11
C ARG A 39 -20.11 10.88 -4.56
N GLY A 40 -19.44 12.01 -4.78
CA GLY A 40 -19.04 12.54 -6.09
C GLY A 40 -17.81 11.87 -6.68
N ARG A 41 -17.37 12.38 -7.85
CA ARG A 41 -16.19 11.94 -8.56
C ARG A 41 -15.00 12.85 -8.27
N ILE A 42 -13.77 12.29 -8.32
CA ILE A 42 -12.55 13.04 -8.01
C ILE A 42 -12.34 14.26 -8.93
N LYS A 43 -12.92 14.25 -10.14
CA LYS A 43 -12.87 15.38 -11.08
C LYS A 43 -13.36 16.71 -10.48
N GLU A 44 -14.28 16.64 -9.51
CA GLU A 44 -14.82 17.82 -8.86
C GLU A 44 -13.79 18.56 -8.01
N TYR A 45 -12.70 17.88 -7.63
CA TYR A 45 -11.61 18.51 -6.90
C TYR A 45 -10.98 19.66 -7.70
N ALA A 46 -10.71 19.47 -8.99
CA ALA A 46 -10.10 20.48 -9.82
C ALA A 46 -10.99 21.73 -9.99
N ALA A 47 -12.31 21.58 -9.91
CA ALA A 47 -13.24 22.72 -9.92
C ALA A 47 -13.23 23.52 -8.59
N ARG A 48 -12.83 22.89 -7.49
CA ARG A 48 -12.85 23.49 -6.13
C ARG A 48 -11.49 24.00 -5.68
N VAL A 49 -10.40 23.46 -6.23
CA VAL A 49 -9.03 23.81 -5.84
C VAL A 49 -8.29 24.41 -7.03
N PRO A 50 -8.19 25.75 -7.11
CA PRO A 50 -7.46 26.41 -8.17
C PRO A 50 -5.98 25.97 -8.22
N GLY A 51 -5.49 25.72 -9.43
CA GLY A 51 -4.10 25.26 -9.66
C GLY A 51 -3.95 23.74 -9.70
N SER A 52 -4.96 22.97 -9.30
CA SER A 52 -4.99 21.53 -9.53
C SER A 52 -5.51 21.19 -10.91
N VAL A 53 -5.14 20.01 -11.42
CA VAL A 53 -5.51 19.54 -12.76
C VAL A 53 -6.21 18.21 -12.66
N TYR A 54 -7.29 18.02 -13.41
CA TYR A 54 -7.92 16.72 -13.62
C TYR A 54 -7.58 16.21 -15.02
N THR A 55 -7.27 14.94 -15.12
CA THR A 55 -7.05 14.24 -16.39
C THR A 55 -7.94 12.99 -16.43
N GLU A 56 -8.63 12.80 -17.55
CA GLU A 56 -9.46 11.62 -17.77
C GLU A 56 -8.58 10.38 -18.03
N GLY A 57 -9.02 9.21 -17.55
CA GLY A 57 -8.26 7.96 -17.63
C GLY A 57 -7.33 7.78 -16.42
N CYS A 58 -7.58 6.72 -15.62
CA CYS A 58 -6.88 6.52 -14.34
C CYS A 58 -5.40 6.10 -14.50
N HIS A 59 -5.03 5.41 -15.57
CA HIS A 59 -3.67 4.88 -15.77
C HIS A 59 -2.60 5.97 -15.88
N GLY A 60 -2.96 7.17 -16.35
CA GLY A 60 -2.03 8.28 -16.48
C GLY A 60 -1.42 8.75 -15.16
N ILE A 61 -1.99 8.41 -14.02
CA ILE A 61 -1.45 8.78 -12.70
C ILE A 61 -0.02 8.29 -12.51
N TRP A 62 0.32 7.13 -13.08
CA TRP A 62 1.65 6.52 -12.92
C TRP A 62 2.75 7.24 -13.70
N THR A 63 2.39 8.21 -14.56
CA THR A 63 3.36 9.08 -15.24
C THR A 63 3.77 10.31 -14.43
N ILE A 64 3.11 10.55 -13.29
CA ILE A 64 3.41 11.69 -12.42
C ILE A 64 4.69 11.38 -11.64
N LYS A 65 5.62 12.35 -11.64
CA LYS A 65 6.84 12.23 -10.83
C LYS A 65 6.50 12.23 -9.34
N CYS A 66 6.95 11.20 -8.63
CA CYS A 66 6.80 11.04 -7.19
C CYS A 66 7.95 10.23 -6.59
N ASP A 67 8.17 10.37 -5.31
CA ASP A 67 9.12 9.55 -4.56
C ASP A 67 8.52 8.20 -4.16
N VAL A 68 7.23 8.18 -3.85
CA VAL A 68 6.50 6.98 -3.38
C VAL A 68 5.22 6.80 -4.17
N ALA A 69 4.99 5.59 -4.67
CA ALA A 69 3.73 5.20 -5.32
C ALA A 69 2.97 4.19 -4.45
N LEU A 70 1.67 4.44 -4.27
CA LEU A 70 0.79 3.64 -3.43
C LEU A 70 -0.42 3.15 -4.25
N PRO A 71 -0.31 2.03 -4.97
CA PRO A 71 -1.44 1.43 -5.69
C PRO A 71 -2.41 0.82 -4.66
N CYS A 72 -3.57 1.46 -4.51
CA CYS A 72 -4.54 1.15 -3.44
C CYS A 72 -5.96 0.88 -3.96
N ALA A 73 -6.17 0.75 -5.28
CA ALA A 73 -7.51 0.64 -5.83
C ALA A 73 -7.88 -0.79 -6.21
N THR A 74 -7.35 -1.31 -7.30
CA THR A 74 -7.80 -2.59 -7.87
C THR A 74 -6.64 -3.48 -8.29
N GLN A 75 -6.96 -4.77 -8.47
CA GLN A 75 -6.06 -5.75 -9.04
C GLN A 75 -5.58 -5.33 -10.44
N ASN A 76 -4.28 -5.50 -10.71
CA ASN A 76 -3.63 -5.23 -11.99
C ASN A 76 -3.79 -3.78 -12.49
N GLU A 77 -3.93 -2.81 -11.58
CA GLU A 77 -4.01 -1.39 -11.95
C GLU A 77 -2.67 -0.80 -12.39
N LEU A 78 -1.56 -1.45 -12.07
CA LEU A 78 -0.20 -1.01 -12.37
C LEU A 78 0.49 -2.07 -13.22
N ASP A 79 0.59 -1.81 -14.51
CA ASP A 79 1.20 -2.67 -15.51
C ASP A 79 2.70 -2.38 -15.72
N GLU A 80 3.33 -3.12 -16.62
CA GLU A 80 4.76 -3.00 -16.94
C GLU A 80 5.12 -1.60 -17.43
N GLU A 81 4.30 -0.99 -18.29
CA GLU A 81 4.57 0.33 -18.86
C GLU A 81 4.45 1.42 -17.79
N SER A 82 3.46 1.31 -16.91
CA SER A 82 3.30 2.17 -15.74
C SER A 82 4.50 2.07 -14.79
N ALA A 83 5.00 0.85 -14.56
CA ALA A 83 6.18 0.64 -13.73
C ALA A 83 7.44 1.25 -14.35
N LYS A 84 7.65 1.10 -15.66
CA LYS A 84 8.74 1.75 -16.38
C LYS A 84 8.67 3.27 -16.29
N ALA A 85 7.47 3.86 -16.39
CA ALA A 85 7.26 5.30 -16.26
C ALA A 85 7.63 5.79 -14.85
N LEU A 86 7.17 5.10 -13.81
CA LEU A 86 7.52 5.42 -12.42
C LEU A 86 9.04 5.34 -12.17
N VAL A 87 9.70 4.29 -12.66
CA VAL A 87 11.17 4.14 -12.54
C VAL A 87 11.89 5.26 -13.28
N ALA A 88 11.48 5.58 -14.51
CA ALA A 88 12.07 6.67 -15.29
C ALA A 88 11.91 8.04 -14.61
N ASN A 89 10.82 8.23 -13.86
CA ASN A 89 10.54 9.44 -13.07
C ASN A 89 11.24 9.46 -11.70
N GLY A 90 11.98 8.39 -11.35
CA GLY A 90 12.79 8.34 -10.15
C GLY A 90 12.06 7.92 -8.88
N VAL A 91 10.99 7.10 -8.99
CA VAL A 91 10.33 6.53 -7.82
C VAL A 91 11.34 5.72 -6.97
N ILE A 92 11.33 5.93 -5.68
CA ILE A 92 12.24 5.23 -4.74
C ILE A 92 11.55 4.08 -4.00
N ALA A 93 10.24 4.14 -3.84
CA ALA A 93 9.47 3.10 -3.16
C ALA A 93 8.08 2.93 -3.75
N VAL A 94 7.63 1.68 -3.78
CA VAL A 94 6.26 1.28 -4.11
C VAL A 94 5.72 0.39 -3.01
N ALA A 95 4.53 0.69 -2.47
CA ALA A 95 3.89 -0.14 -1.46
C ALA A 95 2.45 -0.43 -1.85
N GLU A 96 2.14 -1.71 -1.98
CA GLU A 96 0.85 -2.18 -2.46
C GLU A 96 -0.22 -2.18 -1.36
N GLY A 97 -1.16 -1.23 -1.45
CA GLY A 97 -2.31 -1.18 -0.52
C GLY A 97 -3.50 -2.02 -0.99
N ALA A 98 -3.66 -2.24 -2.30
CA ALA A 98 -4.67 -3.12 -2.85
C ALA A 98 -4.22 -4.59 -2.85
N ASN A 99 -5.11 -5.50 -3.21
CA ASN A 99 -4.78 -6.90 -3.43
C ASN A 99 -4.25 -7.08 -4.86
N MET A 100 -2.96 -7.44 -4.97
CA MET A 100 -2.28 -7.72 -6.23
C MET A 100 -2.44 -6.58 -7.27
N PRO A 101 -2.14 -5.31 -6.92
CA PRO A 101 -2.36 -4.19 -7.84
C PRO A 101 -1.33 -4.13 -8.97
N SER A 102 -0.10 -4.61 -8.74
CA SER A 102 0.94 -4.65 -9.78
C SER A 102 0.94 -6.00 -10.49
N THR A 103 1.11 -5.98 -11.82
CA THR A 103 1.32 -7.21 -12.57
C THR A 103 2.69 -7.82 -12.27
N PRO A 104 2.91 -9.13 -12.51
CA PRO A 104 4.22 -9.75 -12.32
C PRO A 104 5.34 -9.05 -13.08
N GLU A 105 5.06 -8.56 -14.28
CA GLU A 105 6.00 -7.81 -15.12
C GLU A 105 6.37 -6.47 -14.48
N ALA A 106 5.39 -5.75 -13.94
CA ALA A 106 5.62 -4.50 -13.19
C ALA A 106 6.50 -4.74 -11.96
N VAL A 107 6.23 -5.79 -11.20
CA VAL A 107 7.05 -6.17 -10.02
C VAL A 107 8.49 -6.45 -10.45
N ALA A 108 8.69 -7.16 -11.57
CA ALA A 108 10.03 -7.42 -12.09
C ALA A 108 10.77 -6.13 -12.48
N VAL A 109 10.08 -5.16 -13.09
CA VAL A 109 10.65 -3.84 -13.41
C VAL A 109 11.14 -3.13 -12.15
N PHE A 110 10.34 -3.05 -11.10
CA PHE A 110 10.74 -2.42 -9.84
C PHE A 110 11.92 -3.11 -9.18
N GLN A 111 11.89 -4.44 -9.10
CA GLN A 111 12.99 -5.22 -8.50
C GLN A 111 14.30 -5.07 -9.27
N ASN A 112 14.26 -5.10 -10.61
CA ASN A 112 15.44 -4.93 -11.46
C ASN A 112 16.01 -3.51 -11.38
N ALA A 113 15.16 -2.50 -11.16
CA ALA A 113 15.57 -1.12 -10.99
C ALA A 113 16.07 -0.79 -9.56
N GLY A 114 15.98 -1.73 -8.62
CA GLY A 114 16.38 -1.51 -7.22
C GLY A 114 15.41 -0.62 -6.43
N VAL A 115 14.17 -0.47 -6.89
CA VAL A 115 13.11 0.24 -6.17
C VAL A 115 12.69 -0.56 -4.94
N LEU A 116 12.51 0.09 -3.81
CA LEU A 116 11.98 -0.54 -2.60
C LEU A 116 10.53 -0.95 -2.86
N PHE A 117 10.29 -2.25 -2.95
CA PHE A 117 8.97 -2.77 -3.29
C PHE A 117 8.38 -3.56 -2.11
N ALA A 118 7.28 -3.06 -1.56
CA ALA A 118 6.54 -3.72 -0.48
C ALA A 118 5.32 -4.46 -1.06
N PRO A 119 5.34 -5.81 -1.10
CA PRO A 119 4.28 -6.60 -1.73
C PRO A 119 2.98 -6.54 -0.93
N ALA A 120 1.85 -6.66 -1.64
CA ALA A 120 0.50 -6.56 -1.08
C ALA A 120 0.31 -7.42 0.18
N LYS A 121 0.72 -8.69 0.14
CA LYS A 121 0.60 -9.63 1.26
C LYS A 121 1.24 -9.17 2.58
N ALA A 122 2.17 -8.21 2.51
CA ALA A 122 2.79 -7.60 3.68
C ALA A 122 2.28 -6.17 3.89
N ALA A 123 2.28 -5.34 2.84
CA ALA A 123 1.94 -3.93 2.93
C ALA A 123 0.46 -3.67 3.26
N ASN A 124 -0.47 -4.49 2.74
CA ASN A 124 -1.90 -4.33 3.00
C ASN A 124 -2.42 -5.11 4.22
N ALA A 125 -1.56 -5.82 4.93
CA ALA A 125 -1.95 -6.64 6.09
C ALA A 125 -2.56 -5.82 7.25
N GLY A 126 -2.45 -4.51 7.22
CA GLY A 126 -3.06 -3.62 8.22
C GLY A 126 -4.58 -3.75 8.30
N GLY A 127 -5.26 -3.96 7.17
CA GLY A 127 -6.71 -4.18 7.15
C GLY A 127 -7.12 -5.42 7.93
N VAL A 128 -6.52 -6.56 7.62
CA VAL A 128 -6.83 -7.83 8.33
C VAL A 128 -6.34 -7.80 9.77
N ALA A 129 -5.23 -7.11 10.07
CA ALA A 129 -4.76 -6.95 11.44
C ALA A 129 -5.78 -6.17 12.29
N THR A 130 -6.35 -5.10 11.75
CA THR A 130 -7.40 -4.33 12.42
C THR A 130 -8.66 -5.17 12.66
N SER A 131 -9.06 -6.00 11.70
CA SER A 131 -10.16 -6.95 11.89
C SER A 131 -9.85 -7.95 13.01
N GLY A 132 -8.61 -8.44 13.11
CA GLY A 132 -8.18 -9.30 14.21
C GLY A 132 -8.23 -8.59 15.59
N LEU A 133 -7.86 -7.33 15.64
CA LEU A 133 -7.99 -6.49 16.83
C LEU A 133 -9.46 -6.29 17.22
N GLU A 134 -10.33 -6.02 16.24
CA GLU A 134 -11.78 -5.91 16.45
C GLU A 134 -12.37 -7.19 17.02
N MET A 135 -12.04 -8.35 16.44
CA MET A 135 -12.49 -9.65 16.96
C MET A 135 -12.04 -9.88 18.41
N SER A 136 -10.79 -9.51 18.72
CA SER A 136 -10.25 -9.62 20.08
C SER A 136 -11.00 -8.70 21.06
N GLN A 137 -11.24 -7.45 20.68
CA GLN A 137 -12.00 -6.47 21.45
C GLN A 137 -13.43 -6.96 21.72
N ASN A 138 -14.11 -7.49 20.70
CA ASN A 138 -15.47 -8.02 20.81
C ASN A 138 -15.51 -9.25 21.73
N SER A 139 -14.54 -10.13 21.62
CA SER A 139 -14.44 -11.32 22.50
C SER A 139 -14.24 -10.94 23.96
N MET A 140 -13.44 -9.93 24.24
CA MET A 140 -13.22 -9.41 25.59
C MET A 140 -14.39 -8.56 26.13
N ARG A 141 -15.33 -8.18 25.26
CA ARG A 141 -16.41 -7.22 25.57
C ARG A 141 -15.86 -5.90 26.11
N TYR A 142 -14.78 -5.42 25.54
CA TYR A 142 -14.08 -4.21 25.92
C TYR A 142 -13.80 -3.36 24.70
N SER A 143 -13.76 -2.04 24.84
CA SER A 143 -13.46 -1.10 23.75
C SER A 143 -12.14 -0.40 24.02
N TRP A 144 -11.23 -0.48 23.04
CA TRP A 144 -9.99 0.29 23.03
C TRP A 144 -10.22 1.68 22.44
N THR A 145 -9.41 2.63 22.83
CA THR A 145 -9.39 3.97 22.19
C THR A 145 -8.78 3.88 20.78
N PHE A 146 -8.98 4.94 20.00
CA PHE A 146 -8.36 5.05 18.68
C PHE A 146 -6.82 4.94 18.78
N GLU A 147 -6.22 5.61 19.73
CA GLU A 147 -4.77 5.66 19.96
C GLU A 147 -4.21 4.27 20.33
N GLU A 148 -4.93 3.51 21.13
CA GLU A 148 -4.55 2.14 21.49
C GLU A 148 -4.57 1.22 20.27
N VAL A 149 -5.60 1.32 19.43
CA VAL A 149 -5.71 0.53 18.20
C VAL A 149 -4.64 0.94 17.19
N ASP A 150 -4.41 2.25 16.98
CA ASP A 150 -3.38 2.75 16.07
C ASP A 150 -1.98 2.31 16.50
N ALA A 151 -1.68 2.36 17.81
CA ALA A 151 -0.40 1.89 18.34
C ALA A 151 -0.19 0.38 18.14
N LYS A 152 -1.22 -0.44 18.38
CA LYS A 152 -1.19 -1.89 18.12
C LYS A 152 -0.98 -2.17 16.64
N LEU A 153 -1.72 -1.50 15.76
CA LEU A 153 -1.59 -1.63 14.31
C LEU A 153 -0.19 -1.26 13.84
N LYS A 154 0.34 -0.14 14.32
CA LYS A 154 1.71 0.30 14.00
C LYS A 154 2.73 -0.78 14.38
N GLN A 155 2.63 -1.35 15.58
CA GLN A 155 3.56 -2.40 16.02
C GLN A 155 3.43 -3.67 15.17
N ILE A 156 2.22 -4.06 14.80
CA ILE A 156 1.98 -5.20 13.89
C ILE A 156 2.67 -4.97 12.56
N MET A 157 2.51 -3.79 11.95
CA MET A 157 3.12 -3.47 10.65
C MET A 157 4.64 -3.42 10.72
N ILE A 158 5.22 -2.88 11.80
CA ILE A 158 6.67 -2.93 12.06
C ILE A 158 7.16 -4.38 12.14
N ASN A 159 6.46 -5.23 12.85
CA ASN A 159 6.81 -6.65 12.99
C ASN A 159 6.73 -7.39 11.65
N ILE A 160 5.71 -7.10 10.82
CA ILE A 160 5.58 -7.68 9.48
C ILE A 160 6.77 -7.29 8.61
N PHE A 161 7.16 -6.02 8.62
CA PHE A 161 8.33 -5.56 7.89
C PHE A 161 9.61 -6.28 8.32
N HIS A 162 9.88 -6.33 9.63
CA HIS A 162 11.07 -6.99 10.15
C HIS A 162 11.07 -8.49 9.86
N ASN A 163 9.94 -9.17 9.96
CA ASN A 163 9.86 -10.59 9.62
C ASN A 163 10.20 -10.84 8.16
N ALA A 164 9.65 -10.04 7.24
CA ALA A 164 9.96 -10.16 5.82
C ALA A 164 11.43 -9.78 5.52
N PHE A 165 11.93 -8.70 6.11
CA PHE A 165 13.30 -8.25 5.91
C PHE A 165 14.32 -9.27 6.45
N ASN A 166 14.13 -9.75 7.68
CA ASN A 166 15.02 -10.72 8.31
C ASN A 166 15.03 -12.05 7.56
N ALA A 167 13.86 -12.54 7.12
CA ALA A 167 13.78 -13.73 6.30
C ALA A 167 14.52 -13.54 4.96
N SER A 168 14.37 -12.38 4.31
CA SER A 168 15.10 -12.10 3.07
C SER A 168 16.63 -12.13 3.28
N LYS A 169 17.10 -11.60 4.41
CA LYS A 169 18.52 -11.58 4.78
C LYS A 169 19.05 -12.97 5.09
N GLU A 170 18.37 -13.72 5.93
CA GLU A 170 18.75 -15.07 6.35
C GLU A 170 18.88 -16.02 5.15
N PHE A 171 18.02 -15.90 4.15
CA PHE A 171 17.99 -16.74 2.96
C PHE A 171 18.69 -16.12 1.73
N GLY A 172 19.64 -15.21 1.95
CA GLY A 172 20.55 -14.72 0.89
C GLY A 172 19.91 -13.79 -0.13
N SER A 173 18.82 -13.11 0.24
CA SER A 173 18.09 -12.18 -0.63
C SER A 173 17.81 -10.87 0.09
N GLU A 174 18.77 -10.33 0.84
CA GLU A 174 18.64 -9.15 1.67
C GLU A 174 17.97 -7.97 0.92
N GLY A 175 16.94 -7.41 1.52
CA GLY A 175 16.16 -6.30 0.96
C GLY A 175 15.09 -6.68 -0.07
N LYS A 176 15.05 -7.94 -0.54
CA LYS A 176 14.01 -8.44 -1.46
C LYS A 176 12.75 -8.82 -0.68
N LEU A 177 11.92 -7.83 -0.36
CA LEU A 177 10.75 -8.02 0.50
C LEU A 177 9.70 -8.99 -0.07
N VAL A 178 9.59 -9.13 -1.39
CA VAL A 178 8.71 -10.13 -2.02
C VAL A 178 9.14 -11.54 -1.62
N MET A 179 10.42 -11.84 -1.75
CA MET A 179 11.00 -13.13 -1.35
C MET A 179 10.88 -13.32 0.16
N GLY A 180 11.27 -12.31 0.94
CA GLY A 180 11.21 -12.35 2.40
C GLY A 180 9.81 -12.60 2.95
N ALA A 181 8.79 -11.95 2.39
CA ALA A 181 7.40 -12.16 2.79
C ALA A 181 6.92 -13.58 2.49
N ASN A 182 7.33 -14.15 1.32
CA ASN A 182 7.02 -15.54 0.98
C ASN A 182 7.67 -16.51 1.96
N ILE A 183 8.96 -16.33 2.24
CA ILE A 183 9.73 -17.20 3.15
C ILE A 183 9.17 -17.11 4.57
N ALA A 184 8.95 -15.90 5.09
CA ALA A 184 8.42 -15.70 6.43
C ALA A 184 7.05 -16.36 6.61
N GLY A 185 6.18 -16.29 5.60
CA GLY A 185 4.89 -16.99 5.60
C GLY A 185 5.06 -18.51 5.55
N PHE A 186 5.95 -19.01 4.69
CA PHE A 186 6.22 -20.45 4.56
C PHE A 186 6.78 -21.04 5.85
N LEU A 187 7.74 -20.37 6.49
CA LEU A 187 8.35 -20.86 7.74
C LEU A 187 7.32 -21.13 8.83
N LYS A 188 6.34 -20.23 9.00
CA LYS A 188 5.25 -20.46 9.98
C LYS A 188 4.48 -21.76 9.72
N VAL A 189 4.20 -22.05 8.45
CA VAL A 189 3.48 -23.28 8.08
C VAL A 189 4.40 -24.49 8.25
N ALA A 190 5.64 -24.39 7.80
CA ALA A 190 6.62 -25.49 7.92
C ALA A 190 6.87 -25.86 9.37
N ASP A 191 7.06 -24.88 10.26
CA ASP A 191 7.24 -25.12 11.70
C ASP A 191 6.02 -25.79 12.33
N ALA A 192 4.82 -25.36 11.97
CA ALA A 192 3.59 -25.99 12.42
C ALA A 192 3.48 -27.45 11.92
N MET A 193 3.82 -27.72 10.67
CA MET A 193 3.84 -29.07 10.11
C MET A 193 4.85 -29.96 10.83
N LEU A 194 6.05 -29.44 11.12
CA LEU A 194 7.06 -30.20 11.87
C LEU A 194 6.60 -30.50 13.29
N ALA A 195 5.99 -29.52 13.97
CA ALA A 195 5.49 -29.70 15.34
C ALA A 195 4.29 -30.66 15.44
N GLN A 196 3.43 -30.66 14.43
CA GLN A 196 2.23 -31.51 14.41
C GLN A 196 2.50 -32.92 13.86
N GLY A 197 3.57 -33.10 13.09
CA GLY A 197 3.88 -34.33 12.41
C GLY A 197 2.91 -34.64 11.25
N ILE A 198 2.97 -35.88 10.76
CA ILE A 198 2.09 -36.37 9.67
C ILE A 198 0.88 -37.05 10.31
N ALA A 199 -0.32 -36.52 10.03
CA ALA A 199 -1.56 -37.21 10.37
C ALA A 199 -1.85 -38.25 9.28
N TYR A 200 -2.06 -39.53 9.69
CA TYR A 200 -2.48 -40.63 8.82
C TYR A 200 -4.00 -40.81 8.94
#